data_c4198e8d39b37af8836c8d13c76c5d82
#
_entry.id   c4198e8d39b37af8836c8d13c76c5d82
#
_cell.length_a   1.000
_cell.length_b   1.000
_cell.length_c   1.000
_cell.angle_alpha   90.00
_cell.angle_beta   90.00
_cell.angle_gamma   90.00
#
_symmetry.space_group_name_H-M   'P 1'
#
loop_
_entity.id
_entity.type
_entity.pdbx_description
1 polymer ?
#
loop_
_entity_poly.entity_id
_entity_poly.type
_entity_poly.pdbx_seq_one_letter_code
_entity_poly.pdbx_strand_id
1 'polypeptide(L)'
;MNETDTAENLFPTTMDINEIMSILPHRYPFLLIDRVIEMERRKRIVAIKNVTINEQFFQGHFPGQPVMPGVLMVEAIAQAGGALLLTEVPDREDKLMLFTGIENAKFRQMVVPGDQLRIEVTVQNWRIMGPRVAVKMLGVATVDGKIACESTATCMILPTPGAAAKKEAKA
;
A
#
# COMPACT_ATOMS: atom_id res chain seq x y z
N MET A 1 -5.19 -3.01 34.53
CA MET A 1 -4.95 -3.25 33.06
C MET A 1 -5.09 -1.91 32.39
N ASN A 2 -4.01 -1.42 31.77
CA ASN A 2 -4.00 -0.10 31.14
C ASN A 2 -4.76 -0.16 29.81
N GLU A 3 -5.56 0.87 29.49
CA GLU A 3 -6.28 0.99 28.20
C GLU A 3 -5.36 0.96 26.96
N THR A 4 -4.05 1.21 27.14
CA THR A 4 -3.02 1.06 26.10
C THR A 4 -2.75 -0.39 25.72
N ASP A 5 -2.83 -1.35 26.66
CA ASP A 5 -2.58 -2.78 26.37
C ASP A 5 -3.69 -3.43 25.54
N THR A 6 -4.92 -2.92 25.63
CA THR A 6 -6.06 -3.46 24.86
C THR A 6 -6.07 -3.03 23.41
N ALA A 7 -5.55 -1.84 23.07
CA ALA A 7 -5.50 -1.33 21.71
C ALA A 7 -4.33 -1.92 20.89
N GLU A 8 -3.19 -2.25 21.53
CA GLU A 8 -2.07 -2.92 20.87
C GLU A 8 -2.38 -4.38 20.51
N ASN A 9 -3.18 -5.07 21.33
CA ASN A 9 -3.59 -6.45 21.08
C ASN A 9 -4.65 -6.61 19.97
N LEU A 10 -5.24 -5.53 19.46
CA LEU A 10 -6.25 -5.54 18.39
C LEU A 10 -5.69 -5.12 17.01
N PHE A 11 -4.41 -4.71 16.94
CA PHE A 11 -3.82 -4.32 15.66
C PHE A 11 -3.48 -5.57 14.84
N PRO A 12 -3.98 -5.69 13.59
CA PRO A 12 -3.70 -6.85 12.76
C PRO A 12 -2.22 -6.93 12.40
N THR A 13 -1.63 -8.10 12.52
CA THR A 13 -0.23 -8.36 12.11
C THR A 13 -0.11 -8.98 10.73
N THR A 14 -1.21 -9.48 10.18
CA THR A 14 -1.34 -10.06 8.84
C THR A 14 -2.69 -9.67 8.24
N MET A 15 -2.85 -9.79 6.91
CA MET A 15 -4.14 -9.60 6.23
C MET A 15 -4.25 -10.55 5.04
N ASP A 16 -5.42 -11.16 4.89
CA ASP A 16 -5.80 -11.85 3.66
C ASP A 16 -6.33 -10.84 2.62
N ILE A 17 -6.71 -11.34 1.44
CA ILE A 17 -7.20 -10.48 0.34
C ILE A 17 -8.52 -9.78 0.68
N ASN A 18 -9.40 -10.40 1.48
CA ASN A 18 -10.68 -9.80 1.84
C ASN A 18 -10.47 -8.65 2.84
N GLU A 19 -9.57 -8.84 3.78
CA GLU A 19 -9.15 -7.81 4.74
C GLU A 19 -8.48 -6.64 4.01
N ILE A 20 -7.58 -6.89 3.05
CA ILE A 20 -6.97 -5.87 2.20
C ILE A 20 -8.05 -5.09 1.44
N MET A 21 -9.02 -5.77 0.81
CA MET A 21 -10.12 -5.13 0.10
C MET A 21 -11.06 -4.33 1.01
N SER A 22 -11.14 -4.68 2.30
CA SER A 22 -11.91 -3.89 3.27
C SER A 22 -11.23 -2.57 3.65
N ILE A 23 -9.92 -2.45 3.37
CA ILE A 23 -9.09 -1.29 3.74
C ILE A 23 -8.77 -0.44 2.52
N LEU A 24 -8.29 -1.07 1.43
CA LEU A 24 -7.93 -0.39 0.20
C LEU A 24 -9.15 -0.24 -0.73
N PRO A 25 -9.35 0.94 -1.36
CA PRO A 25 -10.43 1.13 -2.32
C PRO A 25 -10.17 0.46 -3.67
N HIS A 26 -8.94 0.07 -3.95
CA HIS A 26 -8.51 -0.53 -5.21
C HIS A 26 -9.25 -1.85 -5.48
N ARG A 27 -9.53 -2.14 -6.75
CA ARG A 27 -10.13 -3.39 -7.24
C ARG A 27 -9.42 -3.80 -8.53
N TYR A 28 -9.75 -5.00 -9.03
CA TYR A 28 -9.27 -5.46 -10.32
C TYR A 28 -9.54 -4.41 -11.42
N PRO A 29 -8.58 -4.12 -12.31
CA PRO A 29 -7.26 -4.76 -12.42
C PRO A 29 -6.15 -4.04 -11.63
N PHE A 30 -6.47 -3.10 -10.74
CA PHE A 30 -5.52 -2.20 -10.10
C PHE A 30 -5.22 -2.52 -8.64
N LEU A 31 -5.85 -3.52 -8.04
CA LEU A 31 -5.44 -4.07 -6.75
C LEU A 31 -4.26 -5.02 -6.99
N LEU A 32 -3.08 -4.66 -6.51
CA LEU A 32 -1.85 -5.37 -6.82
C LEU A 32 -1.35 -6.29 -5.71
N ILE A 33 -1.55 -5.94 -4.43
CA ILE A 33 -1.08 -6.78 -3.33
C ILE A 33 -2.07 -7.91 -3.01
N ASP A 34 -1.54 -9.11 -2.76
CA ASP A 34 -2.33 -10.33 -2.55
C ASP A 34 -2.47 -10.71 -1.08
N ARG A 35 -1.47 -10.36 -0.26
CA ARG A 35 -1.43 -10.70 1.17
C ARG A 35 -0.51 -9.76 1.94
N VAL A 36 -0.85 -9.46 3.18
CA VAL A 36 0.08 -8.90 4.17
C VAL A 36 0.56 -10.03 5.08
N ILE A 37 1.85 -10.23 5.18
CA ILE A 37 2.47 -11.33 5.94
C ILE A 37 3.08 -10.88 7.27
N GLU A 38 3.42 -9.60 7.38
CA GLU A 38 3.92 -8.97 8.59
C GLU A 38 3.43 -7.53 8.66
N MET A 39 3.02 -7.06 9.81
CA MET A 39 2.68 -5.66 10.02
C MET A 39 2.96 -5.25 11.47
N GLU A 40 3.62 -4.09 11.59
CA GLU A 40 3.91 -3.43 12.86
C GLU A 40 3.36 -2.01 12.82
N ARG A 41 2.52 -1.70 13.80
CA ARG A 41 1.77 -0.45 13.88
C ARG A 41 2.65 0.77 13.68
N ARG A 42 2.30 1.62 12.68
CA ARG A 42 2.99 2.88 12.33
C ARG A 42 4.47 2.76 12.02
N LYS A 43 4.97 1.56 11.85
CA LYS A 43 6.39 1.32 11.60
C LYS A 43 6.65 0.64 10.26
N ARG A 44 6.07 -0.53 10.06
CA ARG A 44 6.47 -1.40 8.96
C ARG A 44 5.32 -2.32 8.51
N ILE A 45 5.31 -2.63 7.23
CA ILE A 45 4.46 -3.66 6.64
C ILE A 45 5.26 -4.48 5.63
N VAL A 46 4.96 -5.76 5.54
CA VAL A 46 5.45 -6.66 4.48
C VAL A 46 4.26 -7.28 3.78
N ALA A 47 4.17 -7.03 2.48
CA ALA A 47 3.14 -7.59 1.61
C ALA A 47 3.75 -8.47 0.52
N ILE A 48 2.90 -9.31 -0.06
CA ILE A 48 3.23 -10.15 -1.21
C ILE A 48 2.37 -9.74 -2.39
N LYS A 49 3.00 -9.69 -3.58
CA LYS A 49 2.33 -9.70 -4.87
C LYS A 49 2.82 -10.88 -5.69
N ASN A 50 1.92 -11.74 -6.12
CA ASN A 50 2.21 -12.78 -7.11
C ASN A 50 2.12 -12.18 -8.51
N VAL A 51 3.13 -12.42 -9.34
CA VAL A 51 3.17 -11.91 -10.71
C VAL A 51 2.77 -13.04 -11.65
N THR A 52 1.63 -12.87 -12.33
CA THR A 52 1.11 -13.91 -13.23
C THR A 52 0.92 -13.38 -14.64
N ILE A 53 1.04 -14.29 -15.65
CA ILE A 53 0.82 -13.91 -17.06
C ILE A 53 -0.61 -13.43 -17.35
N ASN A 54 -1.56 -13.71 -16.46
CA ASN A 54 -2.96 -13.30 -16.60
C ASN A 54 -3.21 -11.82 -16.29
N GLU A 55 -2.19 -11.07 -15.89
CA GLU A 55 -2.33 -9.64 -15.64
C GLU A 55 -2.39 -8.86 -16.95
N GLN A 56 -3.34 -7.91 -17.05
CA GLN A 56 -3.64 -7.18 -18.29
C GLN A 56 -2.44 -6.44 -18.87
N PHE A 57 -1.55 -5.91 -18.04
CA PHE A 57 -0.41 -5.13 -18.52
C PHE A 57 0.59 -5.96 -19.33
N PHE A 58 0.62 -7.29 -19.18
CA PHE A 58 1.50 -8.14 -20.00
C PHE A 58 1.05 -8.27 -21.44
N GLN A 59 -0.19 -7.90 -21.79
CA GLN A 59 -0.63 -7.85 -23.19
C GLN A 59 0.13 -6.80 -24.00
N GLY A 60 0.61 -5.75 -23.35
CA GLY A 60 1.32 -4.66 -24.02
C GLY A 60 2.76 -4.44 -23.57
N HIS A 61 3.17 -4.99 -22.42
CA HIS A 61 4.47 -4.69 -21.81
C HIS A 61 5.32 -5.95 -21.56
N PHE A 62 5.97 -6.55 -22.57
CA PHE A 62 5.95 -6.28 -24.00
C PHE A 62 5.54 -7.55 -24.77
N PRO A 63 4.97 -7.47 -25.99
CA PRO A 63 4.67 -8.64 -26.80
C PRO A 63 5.88 -9.55 -26.97
N GLY A 64 5.76 -10.83 -26.57
CA GLY A 64 6.85 -11.80 -26.63
C GLY A 64 7.90 -11.71 -25.51
N GLN A 65 7.91 -10.63 -24.71
CA GLN A 65 8.79 -10.45 -23.56
C GLN A 65 8.03 -9.82 -22.39
N PRO A 66 7.24 -10.60 -21.65
CA PRO A 66 6.44 -10.06 -20.55
C PRO A 66 7.35 -9.60 -19.40
N VAL A 67 7.34 -8.30 -19.12
CA VAL A 67 8.03 -7.66 -17.98
C VAL A 67 7.04 -6.80 -17.23
N MET A 68 6.99 -6.91 -15.91
CA MET A 68 6.12 -6.05 -15.09
C MET A 68 6.56 -4.59 -15.23
N PRO A 69 5.64 -3.67 -15.57
CA PRO A 69 5.98 -2.25 -15.61
C PRO A 69 6.54 -1.74 -14.28
N GLY A 70 7.69 -1.07 -14.32
CA GLY A 70 8.35 -0.57 -13.11
C GLY A 70 7.46 0.35 -12.28
N VAL A 71 6.66 1.19 -12.94
CA VAL A 71 5.71 2.08 -12.26
C VAL A 71 4.65 1.33 -11.47
N LEU A 72 4.28 0.10 -11.88
CA LEU A 72 3.35 -0.75 -11.12
C LEU A 72 4.02 -1.40 -9.91
N MET A 73 5.35 -1.58 -9.91
CA MET A 73 6.06 -1.97 -8.69
C MET A 73 6.02 -0.84 -7.65
N VAL A 74 6.17 0.41 -8.08
CA VAL A 74 6.02 1.59 -7.20
C VAL A 74 4.60 1.68 -6.66
N GLU A 75 3.59 1.43 -7.50
CA GLU A 75 2.18 1.38 -7.07
C GLU A 75 1.92 0.26 -6.06
N ALA A 76 2.46 -0.95 -6.28
CA ALA A 76 2.33 -2.06 -5.34
C ALA A 76 2.97 -1.72 -3.96
N ILE A 77 4.12 -1.04 -3.96
CA ILE A 77 4.75 -0.49 -2.75
C ILE A 77 3.79 0.50 -2.06
N ALA A 78 3.16 1.38 -2.83
CA ALA A 78 2.22 2.35 -2.29
C ALA A 78 0.98 1.70 -1.69
N GLN A 79 0.43 0.68 -2.34
CA GLN A 79 -0.73 -0.06 -1.82
C GLN A 79 -0.38 -0.77 -0.51
N ALA A 80 0.80 -1.40 -0.42
CA ALA A 80 1.27 -1.99 0.83
C ALA A 80 1.36 -0.94 1.95
N GLY A 81 1.99 0.20 1.69
CA GLY A 81 2.01 1.33 2.64
C GLY A 81 0.62 1.84 2.98
N GLY A 82 -0.26 1.92 1.98
CA GLY A 82 -1.66 2.33 2.14
C GLY A 82 -2.44 1.41 3.07
N ALA A 83 -2.25 0.10 2.97
CA ALA A 83 -2.87 -0.87 3.86
C ALA A 83 -2.46 -0.61 5.32
N LEU A 84 -1.17 -0.37 5.59
CA LEU A 84 -0.70 0.01 6.93
C LEU A 84 -1.33 1.32 7.41
N LEU A 85 -1.33 2.37 6.56
CA LEU A 85 -1.79 3.70 6.95
C LEU A 85 -3.29 3.75 7.22
N LEU A 86 -4.09 3.18 6.32
CA LEU A 86 -5.55 3.23 6.40
C LEU A 86 -6.11 2.36 7.52
N THR A 87 -5.37 1.36 8.00
CA THR A 87 -5.74 0.61 9.22
C THR A 87 -5.78 1.52 10.46
N GLU A 88 -4.96 2.57 10.49
CA GLU A 88 -4.88 3.54 11.59
C GLU A 88 -5.87 4.70 11.47
N VAL A 89 -6.52 4.84 10.33
CA VAL A 89 -7.35 6.01 10.03
C VAL A 89 -8.80 5.71 10.34
N PRO A 90 -9.42 6.37 11.34
CA PRO A 90 -10.85 6.26 11.58
C PRO A 90 -11.62 6.85 10.40
N ASP A 91 -12.83 6.33 10.14
CA ASP A 91 -13.70 6.79 9.04
C ASP A 91 -12.97 6.77 7.67
N ARG A 92 -12.16 5.72 7.40
CA ARG A 92 -11.34 5.62 6.18
C ARG A 92 -12.15 5.62 4.89
N GLU A 93 -13.42 5.17 4.95
CA GLU A 93 -14.38 5.21 3.85
C GLU A 93 -14.71 6.63 3.38
N ASP A 94 -14.53 7.61 4.25
CA ASP A 94 -14.70 9.03 3.97
C ASP A 94 -13.37 9.75 3.68
N LYS A 95 -12.30 9.01 3.38
CA LYS A 95 -10.97 9.56 3.15
C LYS A 95 -10.32 9.00 1.89
N LEU A 96 -9.47 9.82 1.29
CA LEU A 96 -8.62 9.45 0.16
C LEU A 96 -7.16 9.54 0.58
N MET A 97 -6.38 8.56 0.18
CA MET A 97 -4.93 8.62 0.23
C MET A 97 -4.39 8.91 -1.16
N LEU A 98 -3.67 10.00 -1.29
CA LEU A 98 -3.10 10.47 -2.55
C LEU A 98 -1.58 10.60 -2.44
N PHE A 99 -0.88 10.25 -3.49
CA PHE A 99 0.52 10.59 -3.62
C PHE A 99 0.70 12.10 -3.71
N THR A 100 1.67 12.63 -2.98
CA THR A 100 2.13 14.02 -3.09
C THR A 100 3.56 14.10 -3.60
N GLY A 101 4.28 12.97 -3.64
CA GLY A 101 5.61 12.89 -4.21
C GLY A 101 6.13 11.47 -4.23
N ILE A 102 6.95 11.17 -5.23
CA ILE A 102 7.74 9.95 -5.35
C ILE A 102 9.19 10.38 -5.57
N GLU A 103 10.08 9.90 -4.70
CA GLU A 103 11.49 10.23 -4.72
C GLU A 103 12.33 8.95 -4.82
N ASN A 104 13.51 9.05 -5.43
CA ASN A 104 14.51 7.98 -5.44
C ASN A 104 13.99 6.64 -5.98
N ALA A 105 13.05 6.66 -6.91
CA ALA A 105 12.58 5.43 -7.55
C ALA A 105 13.72 4.84 -8.40
N LYS A 106 14.09 3.58 -8.09
CA LYS A 106 15.12 2.83 -8.80
C LYS A 106 14.62 1.43 -9.12
N PHE A 107 14.80 1.04 -10.36
CA PHE A 107 14.46 -0.28 -10.90
C PHE A 107 15.77 -1.04 -11.15
N ARG A 108 15.96 -2.17 -10.46
CA ARG A 108 17.26 -2.86 -10.45
C ARG A 108 17.20 -4.24 -11.10
N GLN A 109 16.01 -4.83 -11.18
CA GLN A 109 15.79 -6.14 -11.76
C GLN A 109 14.46 -6.15 -12.51
N MET A 110 14.44 -6.81 -13.67
CA MET A 110 13.19 -7.13 -14.35
C MET A 110 12.40 -8.14 -13.52
N VAL A 111 11.10 -7.92 -13.45
CA VAL A 111 10.13 -8.80 -12.80
C VAL A 111 9.26 -9.41 -13.88
N VAL A 112 9.14 -10.72 -13.89
CA VAL A 112 8.48 -11.48 -14.96
C VAL A 112 7.39 -12.40 -14.39
N PRO A 113 6.47 -12.91 -15.22
CA PRO A 113 5.49 -13.92 -14.78
C PRO A 113 6.15 -15.12 -14.13
N GLY A 114 5.67 -15.51 -12.95
CA GLY A 114 6.22 -16.56 -12.11
C GLY A 114 6.99 -16.02 -10.89
N ASP A 115 7.39 -14.75 -10.91
CA ASP A 115 8.03 -14.11 -9.76
C ASP A 115 7.00 -13.81 -8.65
N GLN A 116 7.51 -13.75 -7.41
CA GLN A 116 6.76 -13.22 -6.28
C GLN A 116 7.51 -12.00 -5.72
N LEU A 117 6.87 -10.84 -5.74
CA LEU A 117 7.38 -9.65 -5.07
C LEU A 117 7.11 -9.75 -3.57
N ARG A 118 8.16 -9.69 -2.76
CA ARG A 118 8.08 -9.36 -1.33
C ARG A 118 8.30 -7.87 -1.19
N ILE A 119 7.30 -7.18 -0.71
CA ILE A 119 7.25 -5.71 -0.63
C ILE A 119 7.32 -5.31 0.82
N GLU A 120 8.39 -4.65 1.21
CA GLU A 120 8.57 -4.10 2.55
C GLU A 120 8.47 -2.59 2.52
N VAL A 121 7.60 -2.02 3.36
CA VAL A 121 7.44 -0.57 3.49
C VAL A 121 7.68 -0.16 4.94
N THR A 122 8.57 0.82 5.12
CA THR A 122 8.92 1.39 6.42
C THR A 122 8.48 2.85 6.49
N VAL A 123 7.76 3.21 7.54
CA VAL A 123 7.36 4.58 7.81
C VAL A 123 8.56 5.38 8.30
N GLN A 124 8.91 6.43 7.57
CA GLN A 124 10.00 7.34 7.92
C GLN A 124 9.52 8.57 8.70
N ASN A 125 8.33 9.06 8.37
CA ASN A 125 7.74 10.22 9.02
C ASN A 125 6.22 10.13 8.99
N TRP A 126 5.60 10.48 10.10
CA TRP A 126 4.14 10.52 10.26
C TRP A 126 3.75 11.84 10.91
N ARG A 127 2.98 12.68 10.22
CA ARG A 127 2.52 13.98 10.71
C ARG A 127 1.02 14.10 10.63
N ILE A 128 0.38 14.37 11.76
CA ILE A 128 -1.04 14.70 11.84
C ILE A 128 -1.18 16.22 11.77
N MET A 129 -2.02 16.70 10.85
CA MET A 129 -2.27 18.12 10.61
C MET A 129 -3.78 18.37 10.57
N GLY A 130 -4.42 18.41 11.74
CA GLY A 130 -5.87 18.45 11.84
C GLY A 130 -6.53 17.23 11.19
N PRO A 131 -7.43 17.40 10.20
CA PRO A 131 -8.10 16.29 9.53
C PRO A 131 -7.22 15.59 8.48
N ARG A 132 -5.99 16.05 8.28
CA ARG A 132 -5.03 15.53 7.29
C ARG A 132 -3.91 14.77 7.96
N VAL A 133 -3.42 13.73 7.29
CA VAL A 133 -2.24 12.99 7.71
C VAL A 133 -1.26 12.93 6.56
N ALA A 134 -0.04 13.44 6.77
CA ALA A 134 1.05 13.33 5.80
C ALA A 134 2.03 12.25 6.27
N VAL A 135 2.39 11.34 5.37
CA VAL A 135 3.30 10.24 5.68
C VAL A 135 4.37 10.12 4.60
N LYS A 136 5.62 9.96 5.03
CA LYS A 136 6.75 9.60 4.16
C LYS A 136 7.17 8.18 4.46
N MET A 137 7.29 7.37 3.42
CA MET A 137 7.58 5.93 3.50
C MET A 137 8.69 5.55 2.54
N LEU A 138 9.58 4.67 2.99
CA LEU A 138 10.53 3.97 2.13
C LEU A 138 9.97 2.59 1.81
N GLY A 139 9.88 2.24 0.54
CA GLY A 139 9.47 0.92 0.09
C GLY A 139 10.55 0.22 -0.72
N VAL A 140 10.68 -1.08 -0.49
CA VAL A 140 11.61 -1.97 -1.19
C VAL A 140 10.85 -3.23 -1.61
N ALA A 141 10.86 -3.52 -2.91
CA ALA A 141 10.33 -4.76 -3.46
C ALA A 141 11.47 -5.68 -3.89
N THR A 142 11.43 -6.93 -3.46
CA THR A 142 12.44 -7.95 -3.75
C THR A 142 11.83 -9.16 -4.43
N VAL A 143 12.62 -9.83 -5.28
CA VAL A 143 12.36 -11.18 -5.82
C VAL A 143 13.54 -12.05 -5.42
N ASP A 144 13.29 -13.18 -4.79
CA ASP A 144 14.32 -14.12 -4.29
C ASP A 144 15.44 -13.42 -3.48
N GLY A 145 15.04 -12.45 -2.64
CA GLY A 145 15.94 -11.68 -1.80
C GLY A 145 16.76 -10.59 -2.52
N LYS A 146 16.63 -10.44 -3.85
CA LYS A 146 17.30 -9.39 -4.62
C LYS A 146 16.36 -8.21 -4.83
N ILE A 147 16.87 -6.99 -4.66
CA ILE A 147 16.08 -5.77 -4.85
C ILE A 147 15.68 -5.63 -6.34
N ALA A 148 14.37 -5.63 -6.60
CA ALA A 148 13.80 -5.35 -7.91
C ALA A 148 13.46 -3.86 -8.06
N CYS A 149 12.85 -3.27 -7.03
CA CYS A 149 12.47 -1.86 -7.02
C CYS A 149 12.62 -1.28 -5.61
N GLU A 150 13.02 -0.02 -5.54
CA GLU A 150 12.98 0.78 -4.32
C GLU A 150 12.43 2.17 -4.64
N SER A 151 11.68 2.77 -3.72
CA SER A 151 11.20 4.14 -3.85
C SER A 151 10.86 4.73 -2.49
N THR A 152 10.94 6.06 -2.38
CA THR A 152 10.40 6.81 -1.26
C THR A 152 9.14 7.51 -1.72
N ALA A 153 8.03 7.28 -1.05
CA ALA A 153 6.75 7.91 -1.35
C ALA A 153 6.31 8.84 -0.22
N THR A 154 5.78 9.99 -0.59
CA THR A 154 5.04 10.86 0.33
C THR A 154 3.58 10.81 -0.04
N CYS A 155 2.73 10.52 0.93
CA CYS A 155 1.29 10.43 0.77
C CYS A 155 0.59 11.42 1.69
N MET A 156 -0.59 11.86 1.29
CA MET A 156 -1.49 12.64 2.14
C MET A 156 -2.85 11.97 2.20
N ILE A 157 -3.37 11.79 3.40
CA ILE A 157 -4.73 11.32 3.64
C ILE A 157 -5.59 12.55 3.88
N LEU A 158 -6.65 12.67 3.09
CA LEU A 158 -7.58 13.80 3.07
C LEU A 158 -9.01 13.31 3.21
N PRO A 159 -9.93 14.08 3.85
CA PRO A 159 -11.35 13.84 3.72
C PRO A 159 -11.80 13.86 2.25
N THR A 160 -12.71 12.97 1.86
CA THR A 160 -13.32 13.02 0.52
C THR A 160 -14.17 14.28 0.37
N PRO A 161 -14.25 14.88 -0.82
CA PRO A 161 -15.19 15.96 -1.07
C PRO A 161 -16.62 15.52 -0.70
N GLY A 162 -17.30 16.27 0.18
CA GLY A 162 -18.65 15.96 0.66
C GLY A 162 -18.72 15.05 1.89
N ALA A 163 -17.61 14.57 2.45
CA ALA A 163 -17.61 13.79 3.69
C ALA A 163 -18.25 14.55 4.87
N ALA A 164 -18.03 15.85 4.96
CA ALA A 164 -18.66 16.71 5.97
C ALA A 164 -20.18 16.75 5.85
N ALA A 165 -20.70 16.91 4.62
CA ALA A 165 -22.14 16.97 4.37
C ALA A 165 -22.86 15.64 4.68
N LYS A 166 -22.17 14.49 4.52
CA LYS A 166 -22.73 13.18 4.91
C LYS A 166 -22.84 13.00 6.42
N LYS A 167 -21.95 13.61 7.20
CA LYS A 167 -22.01 13.53 8.68
C LYS A 167 -23.14 14.39 9.23
N GLU A 168 -23.40 15.56 8.66
CA GLU A 168 -24.52 16.43 9.04
C GLU A 168 -25.87 15.82 8.69
N ALA A 169 -25.98 15.04 7.62
CA ALA A 169 -27.22 14.37 7.20
C ALA A 169 -27.55 13.10 8.02
N LYS A 170 -26.59 12.60 8.81
CA LYS A 170 -26.75 11.41 9.70
C LYS A 170 -26.90 11.76 11.18
N ALA A 171 -26.75 13.02 11.56
CA ALA A 171 -26.94 13.53 12.91
C ALA A 171 -28.37 14.09 13.11
#